data_de39bad99a70dc7311352eee6d7b7053
#
_entry.id   de39bad99a70dc7311352eee6d7b7053
#
_cell.length_a   1.000
_cell.length_b   1.000
_cell.length_c   1.000
_cell.angle_alpha   90.00
_cell.angle_beta   90.00
_cell.angle_gamma   90.00
#
_symmetry.space_group_name_H-M   'P 1'
#
loop_
_entity.id
_entity.type
_entity.pdbx_description
1 polymer ?
#
loop_
_entity_poly.entity_id
_entity_poly.type
_entity_poly.pdbx_seq_one_letter_code
_entity_poly.pdbx_strand_id
1 'polypeptide(L)'
;MATQVAADLCPAGATHQTPQAFKIEVLESIPAHHGLGSGTQLALAIAAGVRSLCGLPDANAEELADMVGRGRRSAIGSHGFLRGGLLYELGSYPDEPLGRLAKRVAMPDAWRVVLVTATKSAGLSGEHELNAFSQLPPVPAAATARLEQLAAAAILPAAEHGDVDAFGDALFEYGRIAGECFASVQGGPYASAEIAACVETLRGFGARGVGQSSWGPTVFAIAADEAQANDLVARMRAAMTWRDHAMRITQPDNHGSHTVTPI
;
A
#
# COMPACT_ATOMS: atom_id res chain seq x y z
N MET A 1 2.36 -16.85 -16.65
CA MET A 1 2.46 -16.66 -15.20
C MET A 1 1.57 -17.63 -14.41
N ALA A 2 0.28 -17.74 -14.67
CA ALA A 2 -0.61 -18.64 -13.93
C ALA A 2 -0.22 -20.15 -14.00
N THR A 3 0.23 -20.63 -15.12
CA THR A 3 0.62 -22.06 -15.32
C THR A 3 1.89 -22.43 -14.55
N GLN A 4 2.85 -21.52 -14.43
CA GLN A 4 4.10 -21.76 -13.71
C GLN A 4 3.87 -21.74 -12.19
N VAL A 5 3.04 -20.81 -11.71
CA VAL A 5 2.62 -20.74 -10.31
C VAL A 5 1.88 -22.01 -9.89
N ALA A 6 1.05 -22.59 -10.76
CA ALA A 6 0.31 -23.83 -10.44
C ALA A 6 1.22 -25.06 -10.28
N ALA A 7 2.29 -25.16 -11.08
CA ALA A 7 3.24 -26.28 -11.00
C ALA A 7 4.07 -26.25 -9.70
N ASP A 8 4.43 -25.05 -9.23
CA ASP A 8 5.23 -24.86 -8.02
C ASP A 8 4.38 -24.93 -6.73
N LEU A 9 3.07 -24.68 -6.83
CA LEU A 9 2.15 -24.58 -5.69
C LEU A 9 1.44 -25.90 -5.33
N CYS A 10 1.42 -26.88 -6.23
CA CYS A 10 0.84 -28.20 -5.97
C CYS A 10 1.93 -29.26 -5.95
N PRO A 11 2.57 -29.53 -4.81
CA PRO A 11 3.59 -30.56 -4.69
C PRO A 11 2.99 -31.93 -5.02
N ALA A 12 3.78 -32.79 -5.71
CA ALA A 12 3.42 -34.16 -6.00
C ALA A 12 3.16 -34.93 -4.70
N GLY A 13 1.88 -35.19 -4.38
CA GLY A 13 1.46 -35.86 -3.14
C GLY A 13 0.17 -35.32 -2.54
N ALA A 14 -0.44 -34.26 -3.09
CA ALA A 14 -1.75 -33.81 -2.69
C ALA A 14 -2.81 -34.90 -2.92
N THR A 15 -3.56 -35.28 -1.90
CA THR A 15 -4.51 -36.42 -1.87
C THR A 15 -5.78 -36.19 -2.73
N HIS A 16 -5.90 -35.05 -3.39
CA HIS A 16 -6.91 -34.76 -4.38
C HIS A 16 -6.29 -34.58 -5.76
N GLN A 17 -7.00 -34.94 -6.82
CA GLN A 17 -6.54 -34.76 -8.20
C GLN A 17 -6.15 -33.31 -8.40
N THR A 18 -4.85 -33.03 -8.49
CA THR A 18 -4.33 -31.71 -8.75
C THR A 18 -4.90 -31.22 -10.08
N PRO A 19 -5.62 -30.10 -10.13
CA PRO A 19 -6.14 -29.59 -11.39
C PRO A 19 -4.98 -29.33 -12.35
N GLN A 20 -5.09 -29.89 -13.57
CA GLN A 20 -4.05 -29.72 -14.60
C GLN A 20 -3.98 -28.30 -15.17
N ALA A 21 -5.04 -27.52 -14.95
CA ALA A 21 -5.13 -26.13 -15.39
C ALA A 21 -6.11 -25.34 -14.50
N PHE A 22 -5.81 -24.06 -14.29
CA PHE A 22 -6.67 -23.10 -13.61
C PHE A 22 -7.13 -22.05 -14.60
N LYS A 23 -8.43 -21.68 -14.55
CA LYS A 23 -8.93 -20.47 -15.19
C LYS A 23 -8.99 -19.37 -14.13
N ILE A 24 -8.30 -18.26 -14.37
CA ILE A 24 -8.31 -17.10 -13.49
C ILE A 24 -9.02 -15.99 -14.22
N GLU A 25 -10.03 -15.41 -13.57
CA GLU A 25 -10.76 -14.25 -14.06
C GLU A 25 -10.64 -13.12 -13.04
N VAL A 26 -10.09 -11.99 -13.47
CA VAL A 26 -9.95 -10.79 -12.63
C VAL A 26 -11.16 -9.91 -12.89
N LEU A 27 -12.10 -9.87 -11.96
CA LEU A 27 -13.35 -9.10 -12.09
C LEU A 27 -13.12 -7.61 -11.80
N GLU A 28 -12.27 -7.31 -10.82
CA GLU A 28 -11.89 -5.95 -10.45
C GLU A 28 -10.40 -5.90 -10.12
N SER A 29 -9.71 -4.84 -10.50
CA SER A 29 -8.29 -4.69 -10.23
C SER A 29 -7.94 -3.28 -9.74
N ILE A 30 -6.96 -3.20 -8.86
CA ILE A 30 -6.31 -1.94 -8.50
C ILE A 30 -5.50 -1.47 -9.71
N PRO A 31 -5.54 -0.17 -10.09
CA PRO A 31 -4.75 0.36 -11.20
C PRO A 31 -3.27 0.00 -11.08
N ALA A 32 -2.70 -0.55 -12.16
CA ALA A 32 -1.29 -0.96 -12.17
C ALA A 32 -0.36 0.26 -12.15
N HIS A 33 0.75 0.15 -11.42
CA HIS A 33 1.80 1.18 -11.36
C HIS A 33 1.35 2.54 -10.80
N HIS A 34 0.32 2.53 -9.94
CA HIS A 34 -0.20 3.74 -9.29
C HIS A 34 0.25 3.88 -7.81
N GLY A 35 1.27 3.13 -7.37
CA GLY A 35 1.76 3.17 -5.98
C GLY A 35 0.85 2.47 -4.97
N LEU A 36 -0.17 1.73 -5.43
CA LEU A 36 -1.19 1.09 -4.58
C LEU A 36 -0.95 -0.41 -4.35
N GLY A 37 0.22 -0.92 -4.67
CA GLY A 37 0.58 -2.32 -4.42
C GLY A 37 -0.14 -3.36 -5.29
N SER A 38 -0.80 -2.95 -6.40
CA SER A 38 -1.65 -3.80 -7.25
C SER A 38 -1.00 -5.11 -7.68
N GLY A 39 0.28 -5.08 -8.08
CA GLY A 39 1.01 -6.28 -8.51
C GLY A 39 1.23 -7.29 -7.38
N THR A 40 1.48 -6.80 -6.16
CA THR A 40 1.62 -7.66 -4.97
C THR A 40 0.27 -8.26 -4.59
N GLN A 41 -0.78 -7.44 -4.53
CA GLN A 41 -2.13 -7.91 -4.16
C GLN A 41 -2.64 -8.96 -5.14
N LEU A 42 -2.49 -8.74 -6.45
CA LEU A 42 -2.91 -9.71 -7.47
C LEU A 42 -2.12 -11.02 -7.38
N ALA A 43 -0.80 -10.95 -7.19
CA ALA A 43 0.03 -12.14 -7.08
C ALA A 43 -0.34 -12.99 -5.84
N LEU A 44 -0.52 -12.34 -4.68
CA LEU A 44 -0.93 -13.01 -3.45
C LEU A 44 -2.35 -13.60 -3.55
N ALA A 45 -3.29 -12.88 -4.20
CA ALA A 45 -4.64 -13.39 -4.42
C ALA A 45 -4.65 -14.65 -5.30
N ILE A 46 -3.83 -14.66 -6.36
CA ILE A 46 -3.67 -15.86 -7.21
C ILE A 46 -3.08 -17.01 -6.39
N ALA A 47 -2.02 -16.77 -5.62
CA ALA A 47 -1.39 -17.82 -4.81
C ALA A 47 -2.36 -18.40 -3.77
N ALA A 48 -3.06 -17.54 -3.03
CA ALA A 48 -4.05 -17.97 -2.04
C ALA A 48 -5.20 -18.77 -2.67
N GLY A 49 -5.75 -18.28 -3.80
CA GLY A 49 -6.81 -18.96 -4.53
C GLY A 49 -6.40 -20.34 -5.08
N VAL A 50 -5.19 -20.45 -5.66
CA VAL A 50 -4.67 -21.74 -6.14
C VAL A 50 -4.46 -22.70 -4.98
N ARG A 51 -3.90 -22.25 -3.84
CA ARG A 51 -3.76 -23.09 -2.64
C ARG A 51 -5.09 -23.63 -2.16
N SER A 52 -6.10 -22.76 -2.06
CA SER A 52 -7.46 -23.16 -1.66
C SER A 52 -8.04 -24.20 -2.60
N LEU A 53 -7.92 -24.02 -3.92
CA LEU A 53 -8.38 -24.99 -4.92
C LEU A 53 -7.64 -26.34 -4.86
N CYS A 54 -6.38 -26.34 -4.42
CA CYS A 54 -5.60 -27.56 -4.19
C CYS A 54 -5.88 -28.21 -2.82
N GLY A 55 -6.79 -27.66 -2.01
CA GLY A 55 -7.09 -28.18 -0.68
C GLY A 55 -5.94 -28.02 0.33
N LEU A 56 -5.01 -27.08 0.07
CA LEU A 56 -3.90 -26.78 0.98
C LEU A 56 -4.38 -25.88 2.12
N PRO A 57 -3.80 -26.00 3.31
CA PRO A 57 -4.14 -25.13 4.43
C PRO A 57 -3.81 -23.67 4.11
N ASP A 58 -4.47 -22.73 4.81
CA ASP A 58 -4.18 -21.30 4.68
C ASP A 58 -2.70 -21.02 4.95
N ALA A 59 -2.11 -20.20 4.11
CA ALA A 59 -0.71 -19.81 4.22
C ALA A 59 -0.59 -18.49 5.02
N ASN A 60 0.50 -18.36 5.76
CA ASN A 60 0.84 -17.09 6.40
C ASN A 60 1.44 -16.09 5.38
N ALA A 61 1.74 -14.85 5.84
CA ALA A 61 2.23 -13.79 4.97
C ALA A 61 3.60 -14.11 4.34
N GLU A 62 4.46 -14.79 5.08
CA GLU A 62 5.80 -15.20 4.63
C GLU A 62 5.71 -16.27 3.55
N GLU A 63 4.94 -17.32 3.78
CA GLU A 63 4.72 -18.38 2.81
C GLU A 63 4.14 -17.84 1.49
N LEU A 64 3.10 -16.99 1.57
CA LEU A 64 2.52 -16.38 0.37
C LEU A 64 3.51 -15.46 -0.35
N ALA A 65 4.28 -14.67 0.40
CA ALA A 65 5.25 -13.75 -0.17
C ALA A 65 6.38 -14.50 -0.90
N ASP A 66 6.89 -15.57 -0.30
CA ASP A 66 7.94 -16.42 -0.88
C ASP A 66 7.46 -17.06 -2.19
N MET A 67 6.26 -17.67 -2.19
CA MET A 67 5.65 -18.29 -3.36
C MET A 67 5.56 -17.39 -4.58
N VAL A 68 5.40 -16.07 -4.38
CA VAL A 68 5.24 -15.10 -5.47
C VAL A 68 6.44 -14.18 -5.64
N GLY A 69 7.53 -14.42 -4.89
CA GLY A 69 8.75 -13.62 -4.93
C GLY A 69 8.54 -12.17 -4.50
N ARG A 70 7.69 -11.94 -3.48
CA ARG A 70 7.37 -10.61 -2.94
C ARG A 70 7.91 -10.43 -1.52
N GLY A 71 7.77 -9.22 -0.97
CA GLY A 71 8.17 -8.93 0.42
C GLY A 71 9.65 -8.64 0.63
N ARG A 72 10.50 -8.73 -0.38
CA ARG A 72 11.97 -8.54 -0.23
C ARG A 72 12.40 -7.11 0.14
N ARG A 73 11.57 -6.08 -0.13
CA ARG A 73 11.85 -4.67 0.17
C ARG A 73 10.96 -4.13 1.27
N SER A 74 9.69 -4.44 1.19
CA SER A 74 8.68 -4.12 2.19
C SER A 74 7.69 -5.25 2.27
N ALA A 75 7.35 -5.65 3.48
CA ALA A 75 6.40 -6.69 3.80
C ALA A 75 4.97 -6.16 3.98
N ILE A 76 4.77 -4.83 3.96
CA ILE A 76 3.45 -4.19 4.20
C ILE A 76 2.38 -4.78 3.27
N GLY A 77 2.69 -4.96 1.98
CA GLY A 77 1.74 -5.55 1.03
C GLY A 77 1.33 -6.98 1.38
N SER A 78 2.27 -7.79 1.88
CA SER A 78 2.03 -9.20 2.25
C SER A 78 1.25 -9.31 3.57
N HIS A 79 1.65 -8.55 4.58
CA HIS A 79 0.92 -8.49 5.85
C HIS A 79 -0.47 -7.89 5.67
N GLY A 80 -0.59 -6.82 4.86
CA GLY A 80 -1.86 -6.13 4.59
C GLY A 80 -2.85 -6.99 3.83
N PHE A 81 -2.36 -7.82 2.90
CA PHE A 81 -3.19 -8.78 2.17
C PHE A 81 -3.98 -9.68 3.13
N LEU A 82 -3.35 -10.20 4.17
CA LEU A 82 -3.99 -11.13 5.12
C LEU A 82 -4.73 -10.43 6.27
N ARG A 83 -4.31 -9.22 6.65
CA ARG A 83 -4.73 -8.65 7.94
C ARG A 83 -5.50 -7.34 7.82
N GLY A 84 -5.33 -6.61 6.74
CA GLY A 84 -5.85 -5.25 6.64
C GLY A 84 -5.35 -4.32 7.75
N GLY A 85 -5.94 -3.15 7.88
CA GLY A 85 -5.63 -2.15 8.91
C GLY A 85 -4.39 -1.32 8.63
N LEU A 86 -4.01 -0.51 9.61
CA LEU A 86 -2.76 0.23 9.63
C LEU A 86 -1.64 -0.67 10.13
N LEU A 87 -0.59 -0.79 9.35
CA LEU A 87 0.52 -1.69 9.60
C LEU A 87 1.82 -0.91 9.82
N TYR A 88 2.57 -1.28 10.83
CA TYR A 88 3.90 -0.77 11.10
C TYR A 88 4.91 -1.92 11.01
N GLU A 89 5.84 -1.81 10.06
CA GLU A 89 6.90 -2.76 9.76
C GLU A 89 8.25 -2.19 10.18
N LEU A 90 9.12 -3.03 10.74
CA LEU A 90 10.48 -2.64 11.17
C LEU A 90 11.52 -2.71 10.04
N GLY A 91 11.09 -3.05 8.82
CA GLY A 91 11.99 -3.30 7.69
C GLY A 91 12.45 -4.75 7.61
N SER A 92 13.29 -5.03 6.60
CA SER A 92 13.82 -6.38 6.34
C SER A 92 15.24 -6.49 6.87
N TYR A 93 15.53 -7.58 7.56
CA TYR A 93 16.87 -7.96 8.00
C TYR A 93 17.43 -9.06 7.08
N PRO A 94 18.76 -9.16 6.92
CA PRO A 94 19.37 -10.11 5.97
C PRO A 94 18.98 -11.57 6.20
N ASP A 95 18.72 -11.96 7.45
CA ASP A 95 18.39 -13.32 7.85
C ASP A 95 16.89 -13.58 7.99
N GLU A 96 16.06 -12.60 7.67
CA GLU A 96 14.60 -12.72 7.74
C GLU A 96 14.00 -12.77 6.32
N PRO A 97 13.16 -13.79 6.03
CA PRO A 97 12.56 -13.96 4.70
C PRO A 97 11.53 -12.87 4.38
N LEU A 98 10.92 -12.28 5.41
CA LEU A 98 9.93 -11.22 5.30
C LEU A 98 10.14 -10.16 6.39
N GLY A 99 9.99 -8.89 6.04
CA GLY A 99 10.06 -7.79 7.00
C GLY A 99 9.08 -7.97 8.16
N ARG A 100 9.57 -7.70 9.38
CA ARG A 100 8.83 -7.97 10.62
C ARG A 100 7.73 -6.96 10.86
N LEU A 101 6.50 -7.43 10.98
CA LEU A 101 5.37 -6.60 11.42
C LEU A 101 5.48 -6.32 12.93
N ALA A 102 5.74 -5.05 13.28
CA ALA A 102 5.84 -4.62 14.67
C ALA A 102 4.46 -4.42 15.30
N LYS A 103 3.53 -3.80 14.57
CA LYS A 103 2.18 -3.52 15.08
C LYS A 103 1.16 -3.45 13.94
N ARG A 104 -0.07 -3.85 14.26
CA ARG A 104 -1.27 -3.63 13.47
C ARG A 104 -2.31 -2.92 14.33
N VAL A 105 -2.95 -1.90 13.77
CA VAL A 105 -4.06 -1.17 14.38
C VAL A 105 -5.24 -1.20 13.43
N ALA A 106 -6.44 -1.49 13.95
CA ALA A 106 -7.65 -1.28 13.19
C ALA A 106 -7.89 0.23 13.04
N MET A 107 -8.10 0.69 11.84
CA MET A 107 -8.45 2.09 11.60
C MET A 107 -9.94 2.32 11.87
N PRO A 108 -10.34 3.51 12.36
CA PRO A 108 -11.75 3.82 12.58
C PRO A 108 -12.60 3.62 11.31
N ASP A 109 -13.71 2.91 11.41
CA ASP A 109 -14.59 2.57 10.28
C ASP A 109 -15.23 3.80 9.62
N ALA A 110 -15.36 4.91 10.38
CA ALA A 110 -15.86 6.16 9.85
C ALA A 110 -14.89 6.82 8.86
N TRP A 111 -13.58 6.59 9.02
CA TRP A 111 -12.58 7.28 8.22
C TRP A 111 -12.70 6.93 6.74
N ARG A 112 -12.30 7.87 5.91
CA ARG A 112 -12.23 7.69 4.46
C ARG A 112 -10.84 8.09 3.96
N VAL A 113 -10.48 7.47 2.86
CA VAL A 113 -9.26 7.80 2.12
C VAL A 113 -9.66 8.33 0.75
N VAL A 114 -9.35 9.56 0.48
CA VAL A 114 -9.49 10.16 -0.86
C VAL A 114 -8.20 9.86 -1.62
N LEU A 115 -8.33 9.17 -2.73
CA LEU A 115 -7.22 8.88 -3.65
C LEU A 115 -7.33 9.79 -4.87
N VAL A 116 -6.26 10.50 -5.20
CA VAL A 116 -6.16 11.37 -6.38
C VAL A 116 -4.99 10.89 -7.23
N THR A 117 -5.24 10.55 -8.48
CA THR A 117 -4.18 10.28 -9.46
C THR A 117 -3.65 11.61 -9.97
N ALA A 118 -2.57 12.11 -9.38
CA ALA A 118 -2.07 13.48 -9.58
C ALA A 118 -1.39 13.71 -10.93
N THR A 119 -0.97 12.65 -11.63
CA THR A 119 -0.35 12.73 -12.95
C THR A 119 -0.76 11.54 -13.81
N LYS A 120 -0.68 11.69 -15.14
CA LYS A 120 -0.92 10.62 -16.10
C LYS A 120 0.27 9.66 -16.24
N SER A 121 1.44 10.05 -15.74
CA SER A 121 2.64 9.20 -15.77
C SER A 121 2.52 8.08 -14.74
N ALA A 122 2.89 6.87 -15.12
CA ALA A 122 2.99 5.76 -14.19
C ALA A 122 4.15 6.00 -13.19
N GLY A 123 4.00 5.53 -11.94
CA GLY A 123 5.08 5.51 -10.97
C GLY A 123 6.18 4.51 -11.34
N LEU A 124 7.31 4.59 -10.65
CA LEU A 124 8.40 3.63 -10.83
C LEU A 124 7.95 2.21 -10.44
N SER A 125 8.38 1.23 -11.23
CA SER A 125 8.06 -0.18 -10.97
C SER A 125 9.11 -1.11 -11.59
N GLY A 126 9.19 -2.35 -11.09
CA GLY A 126 10.08 -3.38 -11.63
C GLY A 126 11.55 -2.99 -11.57
N GLU A 127 12.28 -3.18 -12.67
CA GLU A 127 13.72 -2.90 -12.76
C GLU A 127 14.06 -1.43 -12.57
N HIS A 128 13.23 -0.51 -13.05
CA HIS A 128 13.43 0.93 -12.84
C HIS A 128 13.38 1.30 -11.37
N GLU A 129 12.47 0.73 -10.63
CA GLU A 129 12.37 0.91 -9.19
C GLU A 129 13.57 0.30 -8.46
N LEU A 130 14.04 -0.90 -8.85
CA LEU A 130 15.24 -1.53 -8.31
C LEU A 130 16.49 -0.66 -8.54
N ASN A 131 16.64 -0.13 -9.74
CA ASN A 131 17.76 0.76 -10.09
C ASN A 131 17.70 2.07 -9.28
N ALA A 132 16.51 2.64 -9.09
CA ALA A 132 16.32 3.82 -8.26
C ALA A 132 16.76 3.54 -6.80
N PHE A 133 16.32 2.43 -6.21
CA PHE A 133 16.75 2.05 -4.85
C PHE A 133 18.25 1.86 -4.72
N SER A 134 18.93 1.27 -5.73
CA SER A 134 20.38 1.04 -5.68
C SER A 134 21.21 2.32 -5.71
N GLN A 135 20.61 3.43 -6.14
CA GLN A 135 21.25 4.75 -6.22
C GLN A 135 20.98 5.63 -5.00
N LEU A 136 20.11 5.19 -4.08
CA LEU A 136 19.82 5.96 -2.88
C LEU A 136 21.00 5.94 -1.91
N PRO A 137 21.34 7.08 -1.31
CA PRO A 137 22.30 7.11 -0.21
C PRO A 137 21.70 6.40 1.01
N PRO A 138 22.53 5.95 1.95
CA PRO A 138 22.03 5.43 3.22
C PRO A 138 21.12 6.44 3.92
N VAL A 139 20.01 5.98 4.47
CA VAL A 139 19.09 6.85 5.22
C VAL A 139 19.81 7.37 6.47
N PRO A 140 19.79 8.70 6.73
CA PRO A 140 20.41 9.25 7.93
C PRO A 140 19.78 8.67 9.20
N ALA A 141 20.58 8.29 10.18
CA ALA A 141 20.10 7.71 11.44
C ALA A 141 19.09 8.63 12.17
N ALA A 142 19.27 9.94 12.09
CA ALA A 142 18.32 10.90 12.66
C ALA A 142 16.95 10.87 11.96
N ALA A 143 16.92 10.66 10.65
CA ALA A 143 15.67 10.50 9.91
C ALA A 143 14.95 9.19 10.30
N THR A 144 15.69 8.08 10.38
CA THR A 144 15.16 6.79 10.85
C THR A 144 14.57 6.92 12.25
N ALA A 145 15.32 7.48 13.21
CA ALA A 145 14.83 7.67 14.59
C ALA A 145 13.57 8.56 14.66
N ARG A 146 13.51 9.60 13.83
CA ARG A 146 12.32 10.47 13.77
C ARG A 146 11.11 9.76 13.17
N LEU A 147 11.30 8.97 12.10
CA LEU A 147 10.24 8.17 11.49
C LEU A 147 9.70 7.11 12.48
N GLU A 148 10.58 6.42 13.19
CA GLU A 148 10.19 5.47 14.24
C GLU A 148 9.41 6.14 15.38
N GLN A 149 9.88 7.31 15.84
CA GLN A 149 9.18 8.10 16.85
C GLN A 149 7.79 8.52 16.39
N LEU A 150 7.66 9.05 15.17
CA LEU A 150 6.36 9.45 14.61
C LEU A 150 5.42 8.25 14.50
N ALA A 151 5.89 7.12 14.00
CA ALA A 151 5.10 5.90 13.89
C ALA A 151 4.60 5.42 15.25
N ALA A 152 5.53 5.21 16.20
CA ALA A 152 5.22 4.56 17.46
C ALA A 152 4.51 5.48 18.47
N ALA A 153 4.87 6.77 18.53
CA ALA A 153 4.39 7.69 19.56
C ALA A 153 3.28 8.66 19.07
N ALA A 154 3.02 8.75 17.76
CA ALA A 154 2.01 9.66 17.25
C ALA A 154 1.00 8.95 16.32
N ILE A 155 1.44 8.34 15.21
CA ILE A 155 0.54 7.79 14.19
C ILE A 155 -0.29 6.62 14.76
N LEU A 156 0.36 5.61 15.33
CA LEU A 156 -0.33 4.43 15.86
C LEU A 156 -1.29 4.78 17.01
N PRO A 157 -0.89 5.57 18.04
CA PRO A 157 -1.80 5.97 19.11
C PRO A 157 -2.98 6.83 18.61
N ALA A 158 -2.75 7.77 17.68
CA ALA A 158 -3.82 8.60 17.13
C ALA A 158 -4.85 7.76 16.37
N ALA A 159 -4.42 6.74 15.60
CA ALA A 159 -5.32 5.80 14.95
C ALA A 159 -6.13 4.98 15.97
N GLU A 160 -5.50 4.50 17.04
CA GLU A 160 -6.17 3.73 18.11
C GLU A 160 -7.23 4.55 18.84
N HIS A 161 -6.99 5.86 19.01
CA HIS A 161 -7.93 6.76 19.68
C HIS A 161 -8.94 7.41 18.73
N GLY A 162 -8.80 7.21 17.42
CA GLY A 162 -9.68 7.83 16.42
C GLY A 162 -9.45 9.33 16.24
N ASP A 163 -8.28 9.85 16.64
CA ASP A 163 -7.91 11.26 16.48
C ASP A 163 -7.35 11.48 15.06
N VAL A 164 -8.25 11.83 14.13
CA VAL A 164 -7.90 12.03 12.72
C VAL A 164 -6.97 13.22 12.51
N ASP A 165 -7.04 14.25 13.35
CA ASP A 165 -6.22 15.44 13.22
C ASP A 165 -4.78 15.18 13.64
N ALA A 166 -4.58 14.58 14.82
CA ALA A 166 -3.25 14.17 15.29
C ALA A 166 -2.64 13.10 14.36
N PHE A 167 -3.45 12.13 13.92
CA PHE A 167 -3.03 11.13 12.94
C PHE A 167 -2.57 11.79 11.64
N GLY A 168 -3.36 12.72 11.13
CA GLY A 168 -3.09 13.40 9.88
C GLY A 168 -1.81 14.24 9.91
N ASP A 169 -1.61 15.01 10.96
CA ASP A 169 -0.41 15.85 11.11
C ASP A 169 0.86 14.99 11.21
N ALA A 170 0.81 13.91 12.00
CA ALA A 170 1.95 12.99 12.13
C ALA A 170 2.23 12.21 10.84
N LEU A 171 1.19 11.77 10.13
CA LEU A 171 1.33 11.06 8.87
C LEU A 171 1.91 11.95 7.77
N PHE A 172 1.50 13.23 7.71
CA PHE A 172 2.05 14.20 6.77
C PHE A 172 3.55 14.44 7.03
N GLU A 173 3.93 14.65 8.29
CA GLU A 173 5.35 14.82 8.66
C GLU A 173 6.15 13.56 8.33
N TYR A 174 5.63 12.38 8.65
CA TYR A 174 6.25 11.10 8.31
C TYR A 174 6.47 10.96 6.80
N GLY A 175 5.43 11.22 6.01
CA GLY A 175 5.51 11.12 4.55
C GLY A 175 6.53 12.07 3.94
N ARG A 176 6.63 13.30 4.47
CA ARG A 176 7.60 14.29 4.03
C ARG A 176 9.04 13.86 4.35
N ILE A 177 9.31 13.40 5.57
CA ILE A 177 10.66 12.93 5.96
C ILE A 177 11.04 11.68 5.16
N ALA A 178 10.13 10.72 5.01
CA ALA A 178 10.37 9.54 4.19
C ALA A 178 10.65 9.92 2.74
N GLY A 179 9.86 10.84 2.17
CA GLY A 179 10.07 11.34 0.80
C GLY A 179 11.42 12.02 0.60
N GLU A 180 11.91 12.78 1.57
CA GLU A 180 13.24 13.40 1.52
C GLU A 180 14.37 12.36 1.41
N CYS A 181 14.19 11.17 1.96
CA CYS A 181 15.16 10.08 1.79
C CYS A 181 15.27 9.61 0.33
N PHE A 182 14.29 9.92 -0.52
CA PHE A 182 14.26 9.61 -1.95
C PHE A 182 14.58 10.81 -2.83
N ALA A 183 14.85 11.98 -2.26
CA ALA A 183 15.00 13.24 -2.99
C ALA A 183 16.10 13.22 -4.06
N SER A 184 17.19 12.47 -3.84
CA SER A 184 18.28 12.32 -4.82
C SER A 184 17.84 11.66 -6.14
N VAL A 185 16.79 10.86 -6.12
CA VAL A 185 16.26 10.16 -7.30
C VAL A 185 15.02 10.86 -7.86
N GLN A 186 14.15 11.40 -7.00
CA GLN A 186 12.87 11.99 -7.43
C GLN A 186 12.88 13.53 -7.46
N GLY A 187 13.95 14.19 -7.00
CA GLY A 187 14.11 15.64 -7.07
C GLY A 187 13.46 16.43 -5.92
N GLY A 188 12.99 15.75 -4.86
CA GLY A 188 12.36 16.35 -3.70
C GLY A 188 11.56 15.30 -2.90
N PRO A 189 10.77 15.73 -1.89
CA PRO A 189 9.99 14.80 -1.08
C PRO A 189 8.85 14.11 -1.86
N TYR A 190 8.55 14.57 -3.08
CA TYR A 190 7.52 14.01 -3.96
C TYR A 190 8.09 13.71 -5.34
N ALA A 191 7.53 12.72 -6.04
CA ALA A 191 8.04 12.23 -7.31
C ALA A 191 7.86 13.23 -8.48
N SER A 192 7.05 14.26 -8.33
CA SER A 192 6.91 15.33 -9.32
C SER A 192 6.34 16.62 -8.72
N ALA A 193 6.50 17.72 -9.45
CA ALA A 193 5.89 19.00 -9.09
C ALA A 193 4.35 18.94 -9.07
N GLU A 194 3.73 18.12 -9.94
CA GLU A 194 2.28 17.92 -9.96
C GLU A 194 1.81 17.22 -8.68
N ILE A 195 2.53 16.21 -8.21
CA ILE A 195 2.22 15.52 -6.94
C ILE A 195 2.37 16.49 -5.76
N ALA A 196 3.46 17.27 -5.72
CA ALA A 196 3.66 18.30 -4.71
C ALA A 196 2.50 19.31 -4.69
N ALA A 197 2.10 19.82 -5.86
CA ALA A 197 0.98 20.75 -5.99
C ALA A 197 -0.36 20.13 -5.56
N CYS A 198 -0.58 18.84 -5.82
CA CYS A 198 -1.77 18.11 -5.37
C CYS A 198 -1.81 18.02 -3.84
N VAL A 199 -0.70 17.66 -3.21
CA VAL A 199 -0.56 17.60 -1.75
C VAL A 199 -0.86 18.97 -1.12
N GLU A 200 -0.25 20.04 -1.62
CA GLU A 200 -0.47 21.40 -1.13
C GLU A 200 -1.93 21.86 -1.32
N THR A 201 -2.55 21.52 -2.45
CA THR A 201 -3.95 21.84 -2.70
C THR A 201 -4.88 21.16 -1.69
N LEU A 202 -4.71 19.84 -1.46
CA LEU A 202 -5.50 19.09 -0.48
C LEU A 202 -5.30 19.62 0.94
N ARG A 203 -4.05 19.97 1.31
CA ARG A 203 -3.76 20.60 2.59
C ARG A 203 -4.41 21.98 2.71
N GLY A 204 -4.36 22.79 1.67
CA GLY A 204 -5.06 24.08 1.58
C GLY A 204 -6.58 23.96 1.71
N PHE A 205 -7.14 22.80 1.40
CA PHE A 205 -8.55 22.47 1.64
C PHE A 205 -8.83 21.91 3.05
N GLY A 206 -7.82 21.84 3.91
CA GLY A 206 -7.96 21.44 5.30
C GLY A 206 -7.70 19.97 5.59
N ALA A 207 -7.35 19.16 4.60
CA ALA A 207 -6.91 17.78 4.85
C ALA A 207 -5.55 17.78 5.56
N ARG A 208 -5.45 17.15 6.74
CA ARG A 208 -4.21 17.10 7.51
C ARG A 208 -3.31 15.94 7.07
N GLY A 209 -3.86 14.74 6.96
CA GLY A 209 -3.15 13.53 6.58
C GLY A 209 -3.07 13.36 5.07
N VAL A 210 -2.14 14.05 4.42
CA VAL A 210 -1.95 14.01 2.96
C VAL A 210 -0.55 13.53 2.63
N GLY A 211 -0.42 12.67 1.63
CA GLY A 211 0.88 12.20 1.17
C GLY A 211 0.83 11.49 -0.17
N GLN A 212 2.01 11.17 -0.68
CA GLN A 212 2.20 10.34 -1.86
C GLN A 212 2.21 8.87 -1.47
N SER A 213 1.53 8.03 -2.22
CA SER A 213 1.57 6.58 -2.05
C SER A 213 2.76 5.98 -2.80
N SER A 214 3.77 5.49 -2.07
CA SER A 214 4.99 4.90 -2.64
C SER A 214 5.66 5.86 -3.65
N TRP A 215 5.97 5.41 -4.87
CA TRP A 215 6.53 6.23 -5.95
C TRP A 215 5.46 7.02 -6.75
N GLY A 216 4.27 7.20 -6.22
CA GLY A 216 3.18 7.84 -6.94
C GLY A 216 2.62 6.99 -8.09
N PRO A 217 1.83 7.57 -8.98
CA PRO A 217 1.33 8.95 -9.04
C PRO A 217 0.15 9.25 -8.10
N THR A 218 -0.23 8.34 -7.24
CA THR A 218 -1.37 8.53 -6.36
C THR A 218 -1.00 9.35 -5.13
N VAL A 219 -1.77 10.41 -4.88
CA VAL A 219 -1.82 11.16 -3.63
C VAL A 219 -3.01 10.65 -2.84
N PHE A 220 -2.83 10.48 -1.53
CA PHE A 220 -3.92 10.16 -0.62
C PHE A 220 -4.20 11.32 0.33
N ALA A 221 -5.45 11.44 0.77
CA ALA A 221 -5.85 12.31 1.87
C ALA A 221 -6.78 11.54 2.81
N ILE A 222 -6.52 11.65 4.11
CA ILE A 222 -7.35 11.04 5.16
C ILE A 222 -8.44 12.01 5.55
N ALA A 223 -9.66 11.53 5.63
CA ALA A 223 -10.85 12.25 6.07
C ALA A 223 -11.49 11.54 7.26
N ALA A 224 -12.07 12.33 8.17
CA ALA A 224 -12.73 11.82 9.37
C ALA A 224 -13.98 10.99 9.06
N ASP A 225 -14.64 11.31 7.95
CA ASP A 225 -15.86 10.65 7.51
C ASP A 225 -16.11 10.85 6.01
N GLU A 226 -17.21 10.28 5.55
CA GLU A 226 -17.63 10.37 4.14
C GLU A 226 -18.03 11.78 3.72
N ALA A 227 -18.58 12.60 4.64
CA ALA A 227 -18.97 13.96 4.33
C ALA A 227 -17.74 14.85 4.05
N GLN A 228 -16.70 14.76 4.89
CA GLN A 228 -15.45 15.45 4.66
C GLN A 228 -14.74 14.94 3.39
N ALA A 229 -14.75 13.65 3.13
CA ALA A 229 -14.18 13.10 1.90
C ALA A 229 -14.87 13.62 0.64
N ASN A 230 -16.20 13.69 0.66
CA ASN A 230 -17.00 14.23 -0.44
C ASN A 230 -16.74 15.74 -0.63
N ASP A 231 -16.61 16.52 0.44
CA ASP A 231 -16.26 17.95 0.35
C ASP A 231 -14.88 18.14 -0.29
N LEU A 232 -13.88 17.38 0.14
CA LEU A 232 -12.54 17.42 -0.47
C LEU A 232 -12.59 17.14 -1.98
N VAL A 233 -13.30 16.09 -2.39
CA VAL A 233 -13.45 15.74 -3.81
C VAL A 233 -14.19 16.84 -4.58
N ALA A 234 -15.27 17.41 -4.01
CA ALA A 234 -16.02 18.49 -4.64
C ALA A 234 -15.15 19.73 -4.86
N ARG A 235 -14.36 20.13 -3.87
CA ARG A 235 -13.43 21.27 -3.95
C ARG A 235 -12.30 21.01 -4.94
N MET A 236 -11.74 19.81 -4.96
CA MET A 236 -10.74 19.41 -5.97
C MET A 236 -11.32 19.49 -7.39
N ARG A 237 -12.54 19.01 -7.62
CA ARG A 237 -13.22 19.10 -8.91
C ARG A 237 -13.58 20.53 -9.32
N ALA A 238 -13.87 21.42 -8.37
CA ALA A 238 -14.11 22.83 -8.62
C ALA A 238 -12.83 23.58 -9.03
N ALA A 239 -11.67 23.13 -8.56
CA ALA A 239 -10.39 23.68 -8.96
C ALA A 239 -10.06 23.25 -10.41
N MET A 240 -9.84 24.22 -11.31
CA MET A 240 -9.62 23.95 -12.74
C MET A 240 -8.50 22.94 -13.00
N THR A 241 -7.42 23.01 -12.22
CA THR A 241 -6.24 22.15 -12.36
C THR A 241 -6.55 20.67 -12.15
N TRP A 242 -7.49 20.33 -11.21
CA TRP A 242 -7.73 18.95 -10.77
C TRP A 242 -9.04 18.37 -11.29
N ARG A 243 -9.84 19.14 -12.04
CA ARG A 243 -11.19 18.77 -12.48
C ARG A 243 -11.27 17.39 -13.14
N ASP A 244 -10.33 17.11 -14.02
CA ASP A 244 -10.36 15.90 -14.85
C ASP A 244 -9.47 14.76 -14.31
N HIS A 245 -8.90 14.93 -13.12
CA HIS A 245 -8.10 13.89 -12.49
C HIS A 245 -8.98 12.79 -11.91
N ALA A 246 -8.51 11.55 -11.99
CA ALA A 246 -9.20 10.43 -11.39
C ALA A 246 -9.16 10.55 -9.85
N MET A 247 -10.34 10.50 -9.23
CA MET A 247 -10.50 10.57 -7.79
C MET A 247 -11.41 9.44 -7.32
N ARG A 248 -11.01 8.78 -6.25
CA ARG A 248 -11.80 7.71 -5.60
C ARG A 248 -11.84 7.94 -4.11
N ILE A 249 -13.00 7.76 -3.50
CA ILE A 249 -13.14 7.66 -2.05
C ILE A 249 -13.20 6.17 -1.72
N THR A 250 -12.44 5.75 -0.72
CA THR A 250 -12.46 4.39 -0.18
C THR A 250 -12.42 4.44 1.34
N GLN A 251 -12.70 3.32 1.97
CA GLN A 251 -12.60 3.14 3.43
C GLN A 251 -11.42 2.25 3.78
N PRO A 252 -10.89 2.32 5.02
CA PRO A 252 -9.92 1.37 5.52
C PRO A 252 -10.51 -0.06 5.49
N ASP A 253 -9.73 -1.01 4.99
CA ASP A 253 -10.04 -2.42 5.14
C ASP A 253 -9.30 -2.95 6.38
N ASN A 254 -10.05 -3.36 7.38
CA ASN A 254 -9.53 -3.88 8.63
C ASN A 254 -9.46 -5.42 8.68
N HIS A 255 -9.83 -6.11 7.60
CA HIS A 255 -9.99 -7.57 7.60
C HIS A 255 -8.98 -8.30 6.71
N GLY A 256 -8.56 -7.67 5.62
CA GLY A 256 -7.71 -8.30 4.61
C GLY A 256 -8.49 -9.17 3.62
N SER A 257 -7.78 -10.07 2.95
CA SER A 257 -8.36 -10.90 1.90
C SER A 257 -9.31 -11.97 2.43
N HIS A 258 -10.34 -12.28 1.66
CA HIS A 258 -11.25 -13.39 1.90
C HIS A 258 -11.23 -14.35 0.72
N THR A 259 -11.07 -15.64 1.01
CA THR A 259 -11.23 -16.71 0.02
C THR A 259 -12.59 -17.37 0.25
N VAL A 260 -13.43 -17.38 -0.77
CA VAL A 260 -14.72 -18.09 -0.74
C VAL A 260 -14.62 -19.26 -1.70
N THR A 261 -14.75 -20.47 -1.19
CA THR A 261 -14.86 -21.68 -2.03
C THR A 261 -16.33 -21.86 -2.38
N PRO A 262 -16.70 -21.91 -3.67
CA PRO A 262 -18.08 -22.27 -4.05
C PRO A 262 -18.42 -23.65 -3.50
N ILE A 263 -19.58 -23.76 -2.87
CA ILE A 263 -20.13 -25.05 -2.38
C ILE A 263 -20.62 -25.87 -3.56
#